data_7b6dddc0b9c6e94d21694e49708f2ec4
#
_entry.id   7b6dddc0b9c6e94d21694e49708f2ec4
#
_cell.length_a   1.000
_cell.length_b   1.000
_cell.length_c   1.000
_cell.angle_alpha   90.00
_cell.angle_beta   90.00
_cell.angle_gamma   90.00
#
_symmetry.space_group_name_H-M   'P 1'
#
loop_
_entity.id
_entity.type
_entity.pdbx_description
1 polymer ?
#
loop_
_entity_poly.entity_id
_entity_poly.type
_entity_poly.pdbx_seq_one_letter_code
_entity_poly.pdbx_strand_id
1 'polypeptide(L)'
;MAKAKNTAFFCSECGYESAKWFGQCPACKAWNTFVEEPIASKSSAKGISAVRKESTYKDNHPVSLKEINSEEKERTSTGIGELDRVLGGGIVQGSLVLVGGDPGIGKSTLLLQMCYYLSDAGNKVLYISGEESLRQIKLRAERIGECNDNLKTFCETNLDIIEEVLKKEMPQVVIIDSIQTMYREEISAAPGSVSQVRESTSILMQLAKGLNITIFIVGHVTKEGVVAGPRVLDHMVYTVLYFEWDRYASYRILRSVKNRFGSTNEIGVFEMRQDGLSEVANPSEYMLSGRPEGASGSVVVCLIEGTRPLMVEVQALVCDSNFGMPRRTAAGTDYNRVNLLMAVLEKRAGMRMSSSDAYLNVAGGIKVSEPALDLGIVIALVSSFKNKEVDSRTVIFGEVGLSGEVRAVTQAQQRVNEAVKLGFTTCILPYVCLKNIKNNDKINLIGIHNVNEAIDLI
;
A
#
# COMPACT_ATOMS: atom_id res chain seq x y z
N MET A 1 -40.44 23.84 -24.57
CA MET A 1 -39.38 24.26 -23.60
C MET A 1 -38.67 23.03 -23.11
N ALA A 2 -37.40 22.84 -23.44
CA ALA A 2 -36.62 21.69 -23.02
C ALA A 2 -36.38 21.80 -21.50
N LYS A 3 -36.74 20.75 -20.75
CA LYS A 3 -36.40 20.64 -19.34
C LYS A 3 -34.87 20.72 -19.20
N ALA A 4 -34.38 21.68 -18.42
CA ALA A 4 -32.96 21.76 -18.07
C ALA A 4 -32.54 20.40 -17.48
N LYS A 5 -31.57 19.75 -18.08
CA LYS A 5 -30.95 18.57 -17.52
C LYS A 5 -30.20 19.00 -16.24
N ASN A 6 -30.62 18.50 -15.09
CA ASN A 6 -29.87 18.68 -13.84
C ASN A 6 -28.63 17.80 -13.92
N THR A 7 -27.52 18.33 -14.39
CA THR A 7 -26.22 17.66 -14.43
C THR A 7 -25.22 18.40 -13.55
N ALA A 8 -24.27 17.68 -12.97
CA ALA A 8 -23.10 18.22 -12.31
C ALA A 8 -21.83 17.60 -12.87
N PHE A 9 -20.72 18.24 -12.61
CA PHE A 9 -19.39 17.77 -13.00
C PHE A 9 -18.67 17.19 -11.79
N PHE A 10 -18.22 15.95 -11.89
CA PHE A 10 -17.49 15.25 -10.83
C PHE A 10 -16.06 14.99 -11.27
N CYS A 11 -15.11 15.27 -10.38
CA CYS A 11 -13.72 14.89 -10.60
C CYS A 11 -13.56 13.36 -10.46
N SER A 12 -13.10 12.67 -11.49
CA SER A 12 -12.89 11.21 -11.49
C SER A 12 -11.80 10.74 -10.51
N GLU A 13 -10.88 11.65 -10.10
CA GLU A 13 -9.78 11.34 -9.18
C GLU A 13 -10.16 11.48 -7.71
N CYS A 14 -10.88 12.55 -7.33
CA CYS A 14 -11.17 12.83 -5.91
C CYS A 14 -12.67 12.96 -5.60
N GLY A 15 -13.55 12.88 -6.60
CA GLY A 15 -15.00 12.99 -6.43
C GLY A 15 -15.48 14.42 -6.09
N TYR A 16 -14.64 15.46 -6.26
CA TYR A 16 -15.08 16.84 -6.08
C TYR A 16 -16.21 17.19 -7.03
N GLU A 17 -17.34 17.68 -6.50
CA GLU A 17 -18.53 18.05 -7.23
C GLU A 17 -18.51 19.55 -7.56
N SER A 18 -18.89 19.89 -8.79
CA SER A 18 -19.02 21.27 -9.26
C SER A 18 -20.21 21.42 -10.21
N ALA A 19 -20.86 22.59 -10.16
CA ALA A 19 -21.89 22.96 -11.14
C ALA A 19 -21.31 23.36 -12.52
N LYS A 20 -19.98 23.50 -12.62
CA LYS A 20 -19.27 23.90 -13.85
C LYS A 20 -18.07 22.98 -14.07
N TRP A 21 -17.74 22.79 -15.34
CA TRP A 21 -16.52 22.10 -15.71
C TRP A 21 -15.30 22.97 -15.45
N PHE A 22 -14.24 22.37 -14.86
CA PHE A 22 -12.93 22.98 -14.65
C PHE A 22 -11.87 22.17 -15.37
N GLY A 23 -10.90 22.83 -16.02
CA GLY A 23 -9.74 22.17 -16.61
C GLY A 23 -8.81 21.57 -15.54
N GLN A 24 -8.74 22.19 -14.35
CA GLN A 24 -7.99 21.67 -13.20
C GLN A 24 -8.92 21.57 -11.99
N CYS A 25 -8.91 20.44 -11.32
CA CYS A 25 -9.71 20.23 -10.12
C CYS A 25 -9.23 21.13 -8.97
N PRO A 26 -10.12 21.92 -8.33
CA PRO A 26 -9.73 22.78 -7.22
C PRO A 26 -9.28 22.00 -5.97
N ALA A 27 -9.78 20.78 -5.80
CA ALA A 27 -9.50 19.96 -4.61
C ALA A 27 -8.18 19.16 -4.74
N CYS A 28 -8.03 18.35 -5.80
CA CYS A 28 -6.85 17.47 -5.97
C CYS A 28 -5.83 18.00 -6.98
N LYS A 29 -6.12 19.13 -7.66
CA LYS A 29 -5.28 19.79 -8.69
C LYS A 29 -4.98 18.93 -9.93
N ALA A 30 -5.66 17.81 -10.12
CA ALA A 30 -5.55 17.00 -11.31
C ALA A 30 -6.18 17.73 -12.51
N TRP A 31 -5.60 17.55 -13.72
CA TRP A 31 -6.05 18.18 -14.95
C TRP A 31 -6.97 17.26 -15.73
N ASN A 32 -8.00 17.84 -16.37
CA ASN A 32 -8.93 17.17 -17.29
C ASN A 32 -9.65 15.95 -16.67
N THR A 33 -10.02 16.05 -15.40
CA THR A 33 -10.62 14.96 -14.60
C THR A 33 -12.12 15.13 -14.36
N PHE A 34 -12.76 16.18 -14.91
CA PHE A 34 -14.19 16.40 -14.71
C PHE A 34 -15.03 15.63 -15.71
N VAL A 35 -15.97 14.82 -15.22
CA VAL A 35 -16.96 14.08 -15.98
C VAL A 35 -18.35 14.64 -15.66
N GLU A 36 -19.19 14.87 -16.68
CA GLU A 36 -20.57 15.31 -16.51
C GLU A 36 -21.46 14.13 -16.16
N GLU A 37 -22.17 14.21 -15.03
CA GLU A 37 -23.10 13.18 -14.58
C GLU A 37 -24.46 13.79 -14.21
N PRO A 38 -25.58 13.07 -14.43
CA PRO A 38 -26.91 13.52 -14.01
C PRO A 38 -27.03 13.55 -12.49
N ILE A 39 -27.59 14.64 -11.94
CA ILE A 39 -27.87 14.73 -10.49
C ILE A 39 -29.24 14.13 -10.24
N ALA A 40 -29.33 13.23 -9.24
CA ALA A 40 -30.62 12.75 -8.73
C ALA A 40 -31.45 13.92 -8.17
N SER A 41 -32.71 14.05 -8.59
CA SER A 41 -33.60 15.08 -8.06
C SER A 41 -33.83 14.85 -6.57
N LYS A 42 -33.81 15.92 -5.75
CA LYS A 42 -34.00 15.88 -4.28
C LYS A 42 -35.33 15.27 -3.79
N SER A 43 -36.17 14.69 -4.69
CA SER A 43 -37.46 14.09 -4.35
C SER A 43 -37.37 12.70 -3.71
N SER A 44 -36.18 12.06 -3.67
CA SER A 44 -35.99 10.69 -3.15
C SER A 44 -35.39 10.60 -1.73
N ALA A 45 -35.37 11.73 -0.99
CA ALA A 45 -34.93 11.73 0.43
C ALA A 45 -35.83 10.87 1.37
N LYS A 46 -36.87 10.20 0.84
CA LYS A 46 -37.73 9.31 1.63
C LYS A 46 -37.09 7.96 1.96
N GLY A 47 -36.13 7.48 1.15
CA GLY A 47 -35.46 6.20 1.40
C GLY A 47 -34.51 6.22 2.59
N ILE A 48 -33.80 7.33 2.82
CA ILE A 48 -32.84 7.45 3.94
C ILE A 48 -33.54 7.46 5.31
N SER A 49 -34.80 7.93 5.37
CA SER A 49 -35.59 7.92 6.60
C SER A 49 -36.16 6.55 6.95
N ALA A 50 -36.30 5.63 5.99
CA ALA A 50 -36.82 4.28 6.27
C ALA A 50 -35.76 3.36 6.89
N VAL A 51 -34.49 3.46 6.43
CA VAL A 51 -33.36 2.73 7.04
C VAL A 51 -33.08 3.22 8.47
N ARG A 52 -33.34 4.52 8.76
CA ARG A 52 -33.28 5.04 10.13
C ARG A 52 -34.34 4.50 11.09
N LYS A 53 -35.44 3.96 10.59
CA LYS A 53 -36.54 3.48 11.46
C LYS A 53 -36.37 2.03 11.93
N GLU A 54 -35.54 1.21 11.26
CA GLU A 54 -35.34 -0.20 11.66
C GLU A 54 -33.92 -0.48 12.22
N SER A 55 -33.02 0.53 12.26
CA SER A 55 -31.76 0.33 12.95
C SER A 55 -32.01 0.23 14.44
N THR A 56 -31.70 -0.88 15.02
CA THR A 56 -31.64 -1.16 16.47
C THR A 56 -30.59 -0.30 17.18
N TYR A 57 -30.52 1.01 16.88
CA TYR A 57 -29.81 1.97 17.70
C TYR A 57 -30.65 2.21 18.97
N LYS A 58 -30.49 1.32 19.92
CA LYS A 58 -31.07 1.49 21.26
C LYS A 58 -30.53 2.68 22.03
N ASP A 59 -29.43 3.30 21.55
CA ASP A 59 -28.73 4.37 22.28
C ASP A 59 -28.39 5.56 21.40
N ASN A 60 -29.40 6.37 21.08
CA ASN A 60 -29.21 7.67 20.42
C ASN A 60 -29.03 8.81 21.47
N HIS A 61 -28.43 8.53 22.63
CA HIS A 61 -28.13 9.51 23.65
C HIS A 61 -26.60 9.60 23.88
N PRO A 62 -26.08 10.75 24.24
CA PRO A 62 -24.67 10.87 24.59
C PRO A 62 -24.33 9.98 25.78
N VAL A 63 -23.31 9.13 25.64
CA VAL A 63 -22.80 8.26 26.72
C VAL A 63 -21.38 8.69 27.09
N SER A 64 -21.04 8.55 28.38
CA SER A 64 -19.68 8.81 28.85
C SER A 64 -18.72 7.77 28.25
N LEU A 65 -17.52 8.22 27.81
CA LEU A 65 -16.48 7.29 27.36
C LEU A 65 -16.11 6.22 28.39
N LYS A 66 -16.33 6.51 29.68
CA LYS A 66 -16.10 5.56 30.80
C LYS A 66 -17.15 4.44 30.88
N GLU A 67 -18.36 4.69 30.34
CA GLU A 67 -19.46 3.73 30.31
C GLU A 67 -19.41 2.82 29.09
N ILE A 68 -18.59 3.19 28.09
CA ILE A 68 -18.36 2.33 26.93
C ILE A 68 -17.36 1.26 27.38
N ASN A 69 -17.86 0.04 27.58
CA ASN A 69 -17.02 -1.13 27.74
C ASN A 69 -16.19 -1.30 26.46
N SER A 70 -14.98 -0.79 26.48
CA SER A 70 -13.93 -1.18 25.54
C SER A 70 -13.35 -2.51 26.03
N GLU A 71 -14.12 -3.56 26.02
CA GLU A 71 -13.52 -4.88 25.83
C GLU A 71 -12.73 -4.71 24.53
N GLU A 72 -11.42 -4.95 24.60
CA GLU A 72 -10.57 -4.99 23.41
C GLU A 72 -11.31 -5.91 22.46
N LYS A 73 -11.94 -5.32 21.43
CA LYS A 73 -12.63 -6.12 20.41
C LYS A 73 -11.53 -6.94 19.80
N GLU A 74 -11.49 -8.21 20.19
CA GLU A 74 -10.54 -9.18 19.65
C GLU A 74 -10.58 -9.05 18.14
N ARG A 75 -9.46 -8.71 17.56
CA ARG A 75 -9.34 -8.65 16.12
C ARG A 75 -9.48 -10.07 15.59
N THR A 76 -10.27 -10.26 14.57
CA THR A 76 -10.36 -11.56 13.91
C THR A 76 -9.19 -11.69 12.95
N SER A 77 -8.34 -12.71 13.13
CA SER A 77 -7.28 -13.03 12.18
C SER A 77 -7.89 -13.42 10.84
N THR A 78 -7.27 -12.95 9.77
CA THR A 78 -7.64 -13.34 8.40
C THR A 78 -7.14 -14.73 8.00
N GLY A 79 -6.29 -15.34 8.82
CA GLY A 79 -5.54 -16.55 8.49
C GLY A 79 -4.33 -16.30 7.57
N ILE A 80 -4.05 -15.03 7.23
CA ILE A 80 -2.94 -14.58 6.39
C ILE A 80 -2.15 -13.53 7.16
N GLY A 81 -0.95 -13.88 7.67
CA GLY A 81 -0.18 -13.02 8.59
C GLY A 81 0.26 -11.70 7.97
N GLU A 82 0.63 -11.70 6.69
CA GLU A 82 0.98 -10.49 5.95
C GLU A 82 -0.24 -9.57 5.71
N LEU A 83 -1.45 -10.12 5.58
CA LEU A 83 -2.69 -9.35 5.52
C LEU A 83 -3.07 -8.81 6.91
N ASP A 84 -2.96 -9.62 7.95
CA ASP A 84 -3.19 -9.18 9.33
C ASP A 84 -2.25 -8.04 9.71
N ARG A 85 -0.99 -8.08 9.29
CA ARG A 85 -0.01 -7.00 9.49
C ARG A 85 -0.51 -5.67 8.91
N VAL A 86 -0.90 -5.62 7.64
CA VAL A 86 -1.35 -4.37 7.00
C VAL A 86 -2.70 -3.88 7.52
N LEU A 87 -3.51 -4.77 8.06
CA LEU A 87 -4.74 -4.43 8.78
C LEU A 87 -4.46 -3.91 10.19
N GLY A 88 -3.23 -4.07 10.72
CA GLY A 88 -2.84 -3.66 12.05
C GLY A 88 -3.15 -4.71 13.12
N GLY A 89 -3.10 -5.99 12.75
CA GLY A 89 -3.32 -7.15 13.63
C GLY A 89 -4.62 -7.91 13.41
N GLY A 90 -5.27 -7.72 12.25
CA GLY A 90 -6.48 -8.43 11.85
C GLY A 90 -7.71 -7.56 11.61
N ILE A 91 -8.82 -8.19 11.33
CA ILE A 91 -10.11 -7.57 11.00
C ILE A 91 -10.74 -6.91 12.21
N VAL A 92 -11.22 -5.67 12.06
CA VAL A 92 -12.04 -4.96 13.05
C VAL A 92 -13.50 -5.05 12.65
N GLN A 93 -14.36 -5.59 13.51
CA GLN A 93 -15.80 -5.71 13.26
C GLN A 93 -16.46 -4.35 13.00
N GLY A 94 -17.47 -4.37 12.10
CA GLY A 94 -18.18 -3.16 11.70
C GLY A 94 -17.37 -2.19 10.86
N SER A 95 -16.20 -2.63 10.32
CA SER A 95 -15.35 -1.82 9.47
C SER A 95 -15.63 -1.99 7.98
N LEU A 96 -15.25 -0.97 7.20
CA LEU A 96 -15.26 -0.98 5.74
C LEU A 96 -13.83 -0.81 5.25
N VAL A 97 -13.33 -1.79 4.49
CA VAL A 97 -11.96 -1.87 3.99
C VAL A 97 -11.98 -1.81 2.47
N LEU A 98 -11.21 -0.90 1.88
CA LEU A 98 -11.00 -0.81 0.44
C LEU A 98 -9.69 -1.53 0.07
N VAL A 99 -9.77 -2.42 -0.92
CA VAL A 99 -8.61 -3.07 -1.53
C VAL A 99 -8.51 -2.62 -2.98
N GLY A 100 -7.56 -1.71 -3.25
CA GLY A 100 -7.31 -1.12 -4.56
C GLY A 100 -6.09 -1.73 -5.26
N GLY A 101 -5.95 -1.46 -6.55
CA GLY A 101 -4.79 -1.88 -7.36
C GLY A 101 -5.16 -2.21 -8.80
N ASP A 102 -4.15 -2.40 -9.65
CA ASP A 102 -4.32 -2.71 -11.08
C ASP A 102 -5.14 -4.01 -11.30
N PRO A 103 -5.87 -4.12 -12.41
CA PRO A 103 -6.52 -5.38 -12.80
C PRO A 103 -5.50 -6.51 -12.91
N GLY A 104 -5.89 -7.72 -12.48
CA GLY A 104 -5.02 -8.91 -12.54
C GLY A 104 -3.91 -8.99 -11.50
N ILE A 105 -3.78 -8.01 -10.59
CA ILE A 105 -2.71 -8.01 -9.58
C ILE A 105 -2.89 -9.05 -8.47
N GLY A 106 -4.10 -9.59 -8.28
CA GLY A 106 -4.39 -10.64 -7.30
C GLY A 106 -5.35 -10.25 -6.18
N LYS A 107 -6.03 -9.08 -6.24
CA LYS A 107 -6.98 -8.62 -5.22
C LYS A 107 -8.04 -9.65 -4.89
N SER A 108 -8.79 -10.09 -5.90
CA SER A 108 -9.86 -11.08 -5.76
C SER A 108 -9.34 -12.45 -5.30
N THR A 109 -8.11 -12.81 -5.67
CA THR A 109 -7.46 -14.04 -5.21
C THR A 109 -7.15 -13.98 -3.72
N LEU A 110 -6.51 -12.90 -3.25
CA LEU A 110 -6.21 -12.70 -1.83
C LEU A 110 -7.47 -12.73 -0.97
N LEU A 111 -8.51 -12.01 -1.41
CA LEU A 111 -9.75 -11.94 -0.65
C LEU A 111 -10.51 -13.27 -0.64
N LEU A 112 -10.45 -14.05 -1.72
CA LEU A 112 -11.04 -15.40 -1.75
C LEU A 112 -10.28 -16.37 -0.84
N GLN A 113 -8.92 -16.28 -0.80
CA GLN A 113 -8.10 -17.04 0.16
C GLN A 113 -8.45 -16.65 1.62
N MET A 114 -8.58 -15.36 1.90
CA MET A 114 -9.04 -14.88 3.21
C MET A 114 -10.42 -15.46 3.57
N CYS A 115 -11.37 -15.47 2.61
CA CYS A 115 -12.69 -16.07 2.82
C CYS A 115 -12.59 -17.56 3.17
N TYR A 116 -11.73 -18.29 2.49
CA TYR A 116 -11.46 -19.69 2.77
C TYR A 116 -10.99 -19.90 4.22
N TYR A 117 -9.93 -19.19 4.64
CA TYR A 117 -9.39 -19.33 6.01
C TYR A 117 -10.39 -18.88 7.09
N LEU A 118 -11.12 -17.79 6.85
CA LEU A 118 -12.15 -17.32 7.78
C LEU A 118 -13.29 -18.34 7.93
N SER A 119 -13.74 -18.93 6.83
CA SER A 119 -14.81 -19.93 6.85
C SER A 119 -14.38 -21.22 7.55
N ASP A 120 -13.13 -21.63 7.38
CA ASP A 120 -12.53 -22.78 8.04
C ASP A 120 -12.39 -22.54 9.56
N ALA A 121 -12.13 -21.31 9.97
CA ALA A 121 -12.15 -20.86 11.36
C ALA A 121 -13.58 -20.71 11.94
N GLY A 122 -14.64 -21.08 11.21
CA GLY A 122 -16.02 -21.07 11.65
C GLY A 122 -16.76 -19.74 11.45
N ASN A 123 -16.16 -18.74 10.80
CA ASN A 123 -16.84 -17.48 10.50
C ASN A 123 -17.78 -17.62 9.30
N LYS A 124 -18.96 -17.01 9.37
CA LYS A 124 -19.88 -16.89 8.23
C LYS A 124 -19.37 -15.82 7.27
N VAL A 125 -19.04 -16.22 6.05
CA VAL A 125 -18.49 -15.33 5.03
C VAL A 125 -19.39 -15.32 3.79
N LEU A 126 -19.63 -14.13 3.24
CA LEU A 126 -20.39 -13.96 2.00
C LEU A 126 -19.52 -13.24 0.95
N TYR A 127 -19.25 -13.92 -0.17
CA TYR A 127 -18.55 -13.36 -1.31
C TYR A 127 -19.55 -12.92 -2.37
N ILE A 128 -19.65 -11.62 -2.64
CA ILE A 128 -20.56 -11.03 -3.63
C ILE A 128 -19.75 -10.58 -4.82
N SER A 129 -20.07 -11.12 -6.00
CA SER A 129 -19.40 -10.75 -7.26
C SER A 129 -20.37 -10.10 -8.24
N GLY A 130 -19.96 -8.95 -8.77
CA GLY A 130 -20.62 -8.30 -9.89
C GLY A 130 -19.91 -8.51 -11.23
N GLU A 131 -18.75 -9.19 -11.25
CA GLU A 131 -17.95 -9.37 -12.46
C GLU A 131 -17.89 -10.84 -12.90
N GLU A 132 -17.82 -11.78 -11.94
CA GLU A 132 -17.63 -13.19 -12.22
C GLU A 132 -18.90 -13.99 -11.93
N SER A 133 -19.12 -15.03 -12.72
CA SER A 133 -20.17 -16.01 -12.49
C SER A 133 -19.81 -16.96 -11.32
N LEU A 134 -20.81 -17.56 -10.69
CA LEU A 134 -20.63 -18.57 -9.63
C LEU A 134 -19.66 -19.70 -10.05
N ARG A 135 -19.71 -20.12 -11.32
CA ARG A 135 -18.82 -21.15 -11.86
C ARG A 135 -17.36 -20.71 -11.91
N GLN A 136 -17.09 -19.47 -12.28
CA GLN A 136 -15.73 -18.90 -12.32
C GLN A 136 -15.15 -18.78 -10.93
N ILE A 137 -15.97 -18.28 -9.97
CA ILE A 137 -15.56 -18.20 -8.56
C ILE A 137 -15.25 -19.58 -8.02
N LYS A 138 -16.09 -20.58 -8.29
CA LYS A 138 -15.86 -21.97 -7.86
C LYS A 138 -14.56 -22.53 -8.40
N LEU A 139 -14.28 -22.39 -9.70
CA LEU A 139 -13.03 -22.84 -10.33
C LEU A 139 -11.78 -22.18 -9.71
N ARG A 140 -11.91 -20.94 -9.23
CA ARG A 140 -10.83 -20.24 -8.52
C ARG A 140 -10.70 -20.76 -7.08
N ALA A 141 -11.79 -20.96 -6.38
CA ALA A 141 -11.83 -21.47 -5.01
C ALA A 141 -11.22 -22.89 -4.92
N GLU A 142 -11.53 -23.77 -5.88
CA GLU A 142 -10.98 -25.13 -5.95
C GLU A 142 -9.45 -25.19 -6.03
N ARG A 143 -8.79 -24.13 -6.52
CA ARG A 143 -7.32 -24.04 -6.51
C ARG A 143 -6.75 -23.67 -5.14
N ILE A 144 -7.55 -23.03 -4.30
CA ILE A 144 -7.15 -22.57 -2.96
C ILE A 144 -7.33 -23.70 -1.95
N GLY A 145 -8.47 -24.40 -2.03
CA GLY A 145 -8.80 -25.49 -1.13
C GLY A 145 -10.26 -25.90 -1.21
N GLU A 146 -10.64 -26.88 -0.39
CA GLU A 146 -12.01 -27.39 -0.30
C GLU A 146 -12.85 -26.48 0.61
N CYS A 147 -13.82 -25.76 0.03
CA CYS A 147 -14.65 -24.79 0.75
C CYS A 147 -15.75 -25.52 1.55
N ASN A 148 -16.06 -24.99 2.73
CA ASN A 148 -17.15 -25.44 3.61
C ASN A 148 -18.41 -24.58 3.48
N ASP A 149 -19.50 -24.96 4.16
CA ASP A 149 -20.81 -24.31 4.08
C ASP A 149 -20.86 -22.90 4.71
N ASN A 150 -19.83 -22.48 5.45
CA ASN A 150 -19.72 -21.14 6.01
C ASN A 150 -19.32 -20.09 4.97
N LEU A 151 -18.75 -20.50 3.82
CA LEU A 151 -18.46 -19.63 2.70
C LEU A 151 -19.58 -19.71 1.66
N LYS A 152 -20.40 -18.67 1.61
CA LYS A 152 -21.44 -18.51 0.59
C LYS A 152 -21.01 -17.53 -0.48
N THR A 153 -21.45 -17.77 -1.71
CA THR A 153 -21.19 -16.89 -2.87
C THR A 153 -22.51 -16.43 -3.47
N PHE A 154 -22.53 -15.15 -3.92
CA PHE A 154 -23.71 -14.53 -4.51
C PHE A 154 -23.31 -13.65 -5.69
N CYS A 155 -23.97 -13.80 -6.84
CA CYS A 155 -23.74 -12.96 -8.01
C CYS A 155 -24.89 -11.97 -8.14
N GLU A 156 -24.68 -10.74 -7.70
CA GLU A 156 -25.66 -9.66 -7.73
C GLU A 156 -24.94 -8.30 -7.76
N THR A 157 -25.59 -7.32 -8.39
CA THR A 157 -25.07 -5.96 -8.54
C THR A 157 -26.02 -4.90 -8.00
N ASN A 158 -27.28 -5.26 -7.78
CA ASN A 158 -28.28 -4.38 -7.19
C ASN A 158 -28.14 -4.35 -5.65
N LEU A 159 -27.80 -3.17 -5.12
CA LEU A 159 -27.56 -3.00 -3.67
C LEU A 159 -28.79 -3.19 -2.80
N ASP A 160 -29.99 -2.96 -3.32
CA ASP A 160 -31.23 -3.17 -2.54
C ASP A 160 -31.44 -4.67 -2.25
N ILE A 161 -31.16 -5.52 -3.25
CA ILE A 161 -31.20 -6.99 -3.10
C ILE A 161 -30.07 -7.46 -2.17
N ILE A 162 -28.87 -6.91 -2.34
CA ILE A 162 -27.71 -7.21 -1.49
C ILE A 162 -28.02 -6.87 -0.03
N GLU A 163 -28.61 -5.71 0.24
CA GLU A 163 -28.99 -5.27 1.60
C GLU A 163 -29.97 -6.25 2.27
N GLU A 164 -30.99 -6.75 1.53
CA GLU A 164 -31.94 -7.75 2.03
C GLU A 164 -31.23 -9.06 2.39
N VAL A 165 -30.31 -9.52 1.54
CA VAL A 165 -29.53 -10.74 1.77
C VAL A 165 -28.62 -10.58 2.99
N LEU A 166 -27.95 -9.43 3.15
CA LEU A 166 -27.07 -9.15 4.31
C LEU A 166 -27.87 -9.17 5.62
N LYS A 167 -29.06 -8.57 5.64
CA LYS A 167 -29.96 -8.57 6.82
C LYS A 167 -30.46 -9.97 7.17
N LYS A 168 -30.69 -10.83 6.18
CA LYS A 168 -31.19 -12.20 6.37
C LYS A 168 -30.09 -13.17 6.80
N GLU A 169 -28.94 -13.15 6.10
CA GLU A 169 -27.86 -14.12 6.31
C GLU A 169 -26.97 -13.75 7.50
N MET A 170 -26.89 -12.44 7.85
CA MET A 170 -26.06 -11.91 8.93
C MET A 170 -24.62 -12.47 8.92
N PRO A 171 -23.87 -12.32 7.81
CA PRO A 171 -22.49 -12.78 7.76
C PRO A 171 -21.58 -11.91 8.65
N GLN A 172 -20.46 -12.45 9.11
CA GLN A 172 -19.47 -11.69 9.87
C GLN A 172 -18.56 -10.88 8.95
N VAL A 173 -18.24 -11.44 7.78
CA VAL A 173 -17.40 -10.81 6.77
C VAL A 173 -18.05 -10.90 5.39
N VAL A 174 -18.02 -9.80 4.66
CA VAL A 174 -18.56 -9.66 3.29
C VAL A 174 -17.51 -9.15 2.36
N ILE A 175 -17.43 -9.72 1.17
CA ILE A 175 -16.60 -9.21 0.08
C ILE A 175 -17.52 -8.68 -1.02
N ILE A 176 -17.23 -7.48 -1.55
CA ILE A 176 -17.87 -6.88 -2.72
C ILE A 176 -16.82 -6.78 -3.84
N ASP A 177 -16.95 -7.58 -4.86
CA ASP A 177 -16.01 -7.66 -5.98
C ASP A 177 -16.72 -7.43 -7.34
N SER A 178 -16.71 -6.20 -7.89
CA SER A 178 -16.10 -4.96 -7.43
C SER A 178 -17.13 -3.87 -7.16
N ILE A 179 -16.73 -2.81 -6.47
CA ILE A 179 -17.60 -1.67 -6.18
C ILE A 179 -18.08 -0.96 -7.45
N GLN A 180 -17.31 -1.03 -8.53
CA GLN A 180 -17.64 -0.38 -9.80
C GLN A 180 -18.83 -1.01 -10.52
N THR A 181 -19.14 -2.25 -10.22
CA THR A 181 -20.30 -2.96 -10.80
C THR A 181 -21.59 -2.76 -10.01
N MET A 182 -21.46 -2.31 -8.76
CA MET A 182 -22.61 -2.09 -7.88
C MET A 182 -23.42 -0.87 -8.30
N TYR A 183 -24.75 -0.99 -8.20
CA TYR A 183 -25.64 0.12 -8.52
C TYR A 183 -26.89 0.12 -7.63
N ARG A 184 -27.56 1.26 -7.60
CA ARG A 184 -28.85 1.46 -7.04
C ARG A 184 -29.75 2.10 -8.09
N GLU A 185 -30.99 1.59 -8.27
CA GLU A 185 -31.91 2.07 -9.30
C GLU A 185 -32.35 3.53 -9.09
N GLU A 186 -32.38 4.00 -7.84
CA GLU A 186 -32.74 5.38 -7.50
C GLU A 186 -31.75 6.42 -8.05
N ILE A 187 -30.53 6.00 -8.43
CA ILE A 187 -29.48 6.87 -8.94
C ILE A 187 -29.46 6.74 -10.46
N SER A 188 -29.74 7.82 -11.17
CA SER A 188 -29.84 7.83 -12.62
C SER A 188 -28.50 7.70 -13.37
N ALA A 189 -27.36 7.77 -12.66
CA ALA A 189 -26.04 7.61 -13.25
C ALA A 189 -25.71 6.13 -13.51
N ALA A 190 -24.88 5.85 -14.50
CA ALA A 190 -24.49 4.50 -14.87
C ALA A 190 -23.65 3.82 -13.75
N PRO A 191 -23.67 2.47 -13.64
CA PRO A 191 -22.73 1.72 -12.79
C PRO A 191 -21.28 2.14 -13.09
N GLY A 192 -20.46 2.24 -12.06
CA GLY A 192 -19.06 2.67 -12.18
C GLY A 192 -18.85 4.19 -12.25
N SER A 193 -19.91 5.00 -12.38
CA SER A 193 -19.81 6.45 -12.27
C SER A 193 -19.43 6.89 -10.84
N VAL A 194 -18.88 8.10 -10.71
CA VAL A 194 -18.46 8.65 -9.40
C VAL A 194 -19.62 8.70 -8.42
N SER A 195 -20.78 9.12 -8.86
CA SER A 195 -21.99 9.23 -8.03
C SER A 195 -22.48 7.86 -7.56
N GLN A 196 -22.55 6.86 -8.44
CA GLN A 196 -22.94 5.49 -8.08
C GLN A 196 -21.95 4.88 -7.08
N VAL A 197 -20.66 4.97 -7.36
CA VAL A 197 -19.62 4.37 -6.50
C VAL A 197 -19.60 5.01 -5.11
N ARG A 198 -19.78 6.34 -5.02
CA ARG A 198 -19.86 7.05 -3.72
C ARG A 198 -21.10 6.65 -2.92
N GLU A 199 -22.27 6.64 -3.54
CA GLU A 199 -23.51 6.30 -2.86
C GLU A 199 -23.51 4.82 -2.44
N SER A 200 -23.07 3.91 -3.33
CA SER A 200 -22.90 2.50 -3.02
C SER A 200 -21.99 2.29 -1.80
N THR A 201 -20.88 3.00 -1.74
CA THR A 201 -19.95 2.93 -0.60
C THR A 201 -20.57 3.50 0.68
N SER A 202 -21.36 4.58 0.58
CA SER A 202 -22.06 5.17 1.71
C SER A 202 -23.06 4.18 2.34
N ILE A 203 -23.83 3.48 1.51
CA ILE A 203 -24.77 2.45 1.95
C ILE A 203 -24.03 1.28 2.61
N LEU A 204 -22.99 0.74 1.96
CA LEU A 204 -22.20 -0.34 2.52
C LEU A 204 -21.56 0.04 3.86
N MET A 205 -21.14 1.30 4.04
CA MET A 205 -20.62 1.80 5.32
C MET A 205 -21.70 1.84 6.39
N GLN A 206 -22.93 2.23 6.05
CA GLN A 206 -24.06 2.22 6.99
C GLN A 206 -24.43 0.79 7.40
N LEU A 207 -24.44 -0.14 6.44
CA LEU A 207 -24.70 -1.57 6.69
C LEU A 207 -23.61 -2.18 7.56
N ALA A 208 -22.33 -1.89 7.28
CA ALA A 208 -21.22 -2.38 8.09
C ALA A 208 -21.37 -1.98 9.56
N LYS A 209 -21.68 -0.69 9.82
CA LYS A 209 -21.90 -0.17 11.19
C LYS A 209 -23.18 -0.69 11.82
N GLY A 210 -24.29 -0.67 11.06
CA GLY A 210 -25.63 -0.97 11.59
C GLY A 210 -25.80 -2.45 11.94
N LEU A 211 -25.22 -3.33 11.12
CA LEU A 211 -25.28 -4.79 11.30
C LEU A 211 -24.02 -5.35 12.01
N ASN A 212 -23.04 -4.50 12.32
CA ASN A 212 -21.74 -4.89 12.91
C ASN A 212 -21.01 -5.96 12.08
N ILE A 213 -21.08 -5.87 10.75
CA ILE A 213 -20.40 -6.75 9.80
C ILE A 213 -19.18 -6.06 9.21
N THR A 214 -18.14 -6.81 8.90
CA THR A 214 -16.97 -6.25 8.19
C THR A 214 -17.15 -6.42 6.69
N ILE A 215 -16.99 -5.33 5.94
CA ILE A 215 -17.13 -5.35 4.48
C ILE A 215 -15.80 -4.98 3.83
N PHE A 216 -15.29 -5.86 2.96
CA PHE A 216 -14.19 -5.57 2.06
C PHE A 216 -14.74 -5.21 0.68
N ILE A 217 -14.31 -4.10 0.13
CA ILE A 217 -14.66 -3.68 -1.22
C ILE A 217 -13.44 -3.69 -2.12
N VAL A 218 -13.55 -4.34 -3.27
CA VAL A 218 -12.53 -4.33 -4.31
C VAL A 218 -12.74 -3.11 -5.20
N GLY A 219 -11.66 -2.35 -5.44
CA GLY A 219 -11.64 -1.21 -6.36
C GLY A 219 -10.57 -1.37 -7.43
N HIS A 220 -10.92 -1.17 -8.70
CA HIS A 220 -9.98 -1.16 -9.82
C HIS A 220 -9.47 0.24 -10.09
N VAL A 221 -8.15 0.39 -10.26
CA VAL A 221 -7.54 1.66 -10.71
C VAL A 221 -7.74 1.75 -12.22
N THR A 222 -8.37 2.81 -12.70
CA THR A 222 -8.55 3.04 -14.14
C THR A 222 -7.57 4.09 -14.62
N LYS A 223 -6.83 3.80 -15.69
CA LYS A 223 -5.90 4.74 -16.33
C LYS A 223 -6.62 5.82 -17.17
N GLU A 224 -7.90 5.64 -17.49
CA GLU A 224 -8.61 6.43 -18.49
C GLU A 224 -9.67 7.40 -17.94
N GLY A 225 -9.80 7.54 -16.61
CA GLY A 225 -10.66 8.58 -16.01
C GLY A 225 -12.18 8.47 -16.21
N VAL A 226 -12.67 7.45 -16.93
CA VAL A 226 -14.10 7.27 -17.22
C VAL A 226 -14.85 6.58 -16.09
N VAL A 227 -14.16 5.74 -15.32
CA VAL A 227 -14.71 5.02 -14.17
C VAL A 227 -14.11 5.58 -12.88
N ALA A 228 -14.93 5.74 -11.83
CA ALA A 228 -14.48 6.25 -10.55
C ALA A 228 -13.34 5.37 -9.98
N GLY A 229 -12.17 5.98 -9.81
CA GLY A 229 -11.02 5.30 -9.20
C GLY A 229 -11.18 5.13 -7.68
N PRO A 230 -10.41 4.21 -7.06
CA PRO A 230 -10.46 3.97 -5.61
C PRO A 230 -10.21 5.22 -4.75
N ARG A 231 -9.44 6.20 -5.24
CA ARG A 231 -9.15 7.47 -4.53
C ARG A 231 -10.39 8.27 -4.17
N VAL A 232 -11.49 8.14 -4.93
CA VAL A 232 -12.78 8.75 -4.60
C VAL A 232 -13.31 8.25 -3.25
N LEU A 233 -12.96 7.02 -2.87
CA LEU A 233 -13.45 6.31 -1.69
C LEU A 233 -12.54 6.45 -0.47
N ASP A 234 -11.29 6.89 -0.64
CA ASP A 234 -10.29 6.95 0.43
C ASP A 234 -10.78 7.71 1.68
N HIS A 235 -11.60 8.75 1.48
CA HIS A 235 -12.15 9.53 2.60
C HIS A 235 -13.31 8.84 3.32
N MET A 236 -14.01 7.94 2.65
CA MET A 236 -15.23 7.32 3.15
C MET A 236 -14.97 6.05 3.96
N VAL A 237 -13.93 5.28 3.61
CA VAL A 237 -13.60 3.99 4.23
C VAL A 237 -12.68 4.14 5.45
N TYR A 238 -12.60 3.12 6.29
CA TYR A 238 -11.74 3.12 7.49
C TYR A 238 -10.30 2.72 7.18
N THR A 239 -10.15 1.75 6.29
CA THR A 239 -8.85 1.21 5.88
C THR A 239 -8.78 1.18 4.36
N VAL A 240 -7.64 1.59 3.82
CA VAL A 240 -7.32 1.55 2.39
C VAL A 240 -6.04 0.77 2.21
N LEU A 241 -6.13 -0.32 1.49
CA LEU A 241 -5.02 -1.18 1.10
C LEU A 241 -4.82 -1.06 -0.41
N TYR A 242 -3.58 -0.81 -0.84
CA TYR A 242 -3.24 -0.81 -2.26
C TYR A 242 -2.25 -1.91 -2.58
N PHE A 243 -2.57 -2.70 -3.62
CA PHE A 243 -1.59 -3.56 -4.27
C PHE A 243 -0.69 -2.75 -5.19
N GLU A 244 0.61 -2.90 -4.98
CA GLU A 244 1.68 -2.36 -5.81
C GLU A 244 2.42 -3.54 -6.47
N TRP A 245 2.73 -3.43 -7.75
CA TRP A 245 3.46 -4.44 -8.50
C TRP A 245 4.36 -3.79 -9.53
N ASP A 246 5.61 -4.17 -9.53
CA ASP A 246 6.51 -3.93 -10.65
C ASP A 246 6.47 -5.16 -11.58
N ARG A 247 6.29 -4.93 -12.88
CA ARG A 247 6.17 -6.00 -13.88
C ARG A 247 7.39 -6.92 -13.94
N TYR A 248 8.52 -6.46 -13.42
CA TYR A 248 9.78 -7.20 -13.37
C TYR A 248 10.01 -7.90 -12.02
N ALA A 249 9.19 -7.64 -11.02
CA ALA A 249 9.28 -8.27 -9.70
C ALA A 249 8.35 -9.50 -9.60
N SER A 250 8.85 -10.60 -9.04
CA SER A 250 8.06 -11.83 -8.81
C SER A 250 7.12 -11.71 -7.61
N TYR A 251 7.27 -10.68 -6.78
CA TYR A 251 6.42 -10.45 -5.62
C TYR A 251 5.48 -9.26 -5.82
N ARG A 252 4.48 -9.20 -4.95
CA ARG A 252 3.48 -8.14 -4.87
C ARG A 252 3.47 -7.56 -3.48
N ILE A 253 3.38 -6.24 -3.39
CA ILE A 253 3.34 -5.52 -2.13
C ILE A 253 1.92 -5.04 -1.91
N LEU A 254 1.36 -5.37 -0.76
CA LEU A 254 0.10 -4.81 -0.27
C LEU A 254 0.43 -3.73 0.75
N ARG A 255 0.14 -2.47 0.45
CA ARG A 255 0.45 -1.32 1.31
C ARG A 255 -0.80 -0.78 1.99
N SER A 256 -0.71 -0.51 3.29
CA SER A 256 -1.73 0.22 4.05
C SER A 256 -1.54 1.73 3.87
N VAL A 257 -2.36 2.34 3.01
CA VAL A 257 -2.30 3.79 2.73
C VAL A 257 -3.08 4.59 3.78
N LYS A 258 -4.17 4.02 4.29
CA LYS A 258 -4.98 4.57 5.36
C LYS A 258 -5.41 3.46 6.30
N ASN A 259 -5.25 3.67 7.60
CA ASN A 259 -5.75 2.74 8.60
C ASN A 259 -6.15 3.51 9.86
N ARG A 260 -7.44 3.50 10.21
CA ARG A 260 -7.94 4.12 11.44
C ARG A 260 -7.72 3.27 12.69
N PHE A 261 -7.33 2.02 12.50
CA PHE A 261 -7.20 1.02 13.56
C PHE A 261 -5.76 0.55 13.77
N GLY A 262 -4.81 1.05 12.99
CA GLY A 262 -3.42 0.65 13.06
C GLY A 262 -2.47 1.63 12.38
N SER A 263 -1.22 1.21 12.22
CA SER A 263 -0.19 1.99 11.52
C SER A 263 -0.53 2.14 10.03
N THR A 264 -0.20 3.28 9.46
CA THR A 264 -0.17 3.50 8.02
C THR A 264 1.22 3.17 7.46
N ASN A 265 1.30 2.93 6.14
CA ASN A 265 2.52 2.53 5.43
C ASN A 265 3.05 1.13 5.78
N GLU A 266 2.29 0.34 6.58
CA GLU A 266 2.61 -1.08 6.74
C GLU A 266 2.52 -1.79 5.38
N ILE A 267 3.45 -2.73 5.16
CA ILE A 267 3.46 -3.54 3.96
C ILE A 267 3.34 -5.03 4.27
N GLY A 268 2.58 -5.72 3.41
CA GLY A 268 2.53 -7.16 3.28
C GLY A 268 3.19 -7.59 1.96
N VAL A 269 4.01 -8.61 1.98
CA VAL A 269 4.74 -9.09 0.79
C VAL A 269 4.26 -10.47 0.43
N PHE A 270 3.85 -10.61 -0.83
CA PHE A 270 3.25 -11.83 -1.38
C PHE A 270 3.95 -12.26 -2.68
N GLU A 271 4.00 -13.55 -2.92
CA GLU A 271 4.40 -14.16 -4.17
C GLU A 271 3.18 -14.81 -4.83
N MET A 272 3.00 -14.62 -6.15
CA MET A 272 1.93 -15.31 -6.87
C MET A 272 2.39 -16.73 -7.24
N ARG A 273 1.65 -17.73 -6.78
CA ARG A 273 1.84 -19.15 -7.09
C ARG A 273 0.64 -19.72 -7.82
N GLN A 274 0.72 -21.02 -8.19
CA GLN A 274 -0.37 -21.69 -8.89
C GLN A 274 -1.65 -21.83 -8.05
N ASP A 275 -1.48 -21.99 -6.73
CA ASP A 275 -2.52 -22.12 -5.72
C ASP A 275 -3.01 -20.77 -5.16
N GLY A 276 -2.42 -19.66 -5.57
CA GLY A 276 -2.81 -18.31 -5.17
C GLY A 276 -1.65 -17.43 -4.72
N LEU A 277 -1.90 -16.55 -3.75
CA LEU A 277 -0.90 -15.67 -3.16
C LEU A 277 -0.30 -16.35 -1.92
N SER A 278 1.02 -16.53 -1.92
CA SER A 278 1.78 -17.04 -0.80
C SER A 278 2.49 -15.91 -0.07
N GLU A 279 2.50 -15.96 1.25
CA GLU A 279 3.21 -14.99 2.07
C GLU A 279 4.72 -15.14 1.93
N VAL A 280 5.44 -14.02 1.84
CA VAL A 280 6.90 -14.01 1.89
C VAL A 280 7.32 -13.78 3.35
N ALA A 281 7.68 -14.85 4.03
CA ALA A 281 8.01 -14.82 5.46
C ALA A 281 9.22 -13.91 5.77
N ASN A 282 10.21 -13.89 4.89
CA ASN A 282 11.39 -13.04 5.01
C ASN A 282 11.64 -12.24 3.71
N PRO A 283 10.98 -11.09 3.53
CA PRO A 283 11.18 -10.26 2.35
C PRO A 283 12.62 -9.77 2.17
N SER A 284 13.34 -9.49 3.27
CA SER A 284 14.74 -9.06 3.21
C SER A 284 15.63 -10.13 2.57
N GLU A 285 15.49 -11.38 2.96
CA GLU A 285 16.25 -12.51 2.39
C GLU A 285 15.91 -12.70 0.92
N TYR A 286 14.64 -12.60 0.59
CA TYR A 286 14.17 -12.70 -0.78
C TYR A 286 14.73 -11.57 -1.67
N MET A 287 14.74 -10.32 -1.19
CA MET A 287 15.25 -9.14 -1.91
C MET A 287 16.76 -9.14 -2.08
N LEU A 288 17.49 -9.83 -1.21
CA LEU A 288 18.94 -10.02 -1.30
C LEU A 288 19.33 -11.26 -2.11
N SER A 289 18.36 -12.09 -2.52
CA SER A 289 18.62 -13.30 -3.30
C SER A 289 19.23 -12.94 -4.67
N GLY A 290 20.29 -13.65 -5.07
CA GLY A 290 20.97 -13.42 -6.33
C GLY A 290 21.95 -12.23 -6.35
N ARG A 291 22.22 -11.61 -5.19
CA ARG A 291 23.23 -10.57 -5.07
C ARG A 291 24.61 -11.10 -5.49
N PRO A 292 25.34 -10.37 -6.35
CA PRO A 292 26.68 -10.77 -6.75
C PRO A 292 27.68 -10.62 -5.59
N GLU A 293 28.52 -11.60 -5.36
CA GLU A 293 29.64 -11.50 -4.42
C GLU A 293 30.84 -10.83 -5.11
N GLY A 294 31.56 -9.99 -4.39
CA GLY A 294 32.78 -9.35 -4.89
C GLY A 294 32.57 -8.28 -5.97
N ALA A 295 31.36 -7.80 -6.18
CA ALA A 295 31.08 -6.77 -7.18
C ALA A 295 31.19 -5.36 -6.59
N SER A 296 31.93 -4.46 -7.29
CA SER A 296 31.91 -3.05 -6.98
C SER A 296 30.54 -2.43 -7.31
N GLY A 297 30.13 -1.43 -6.53
CA GLY A 297 28.85 -0.74 -6.73
C GLY A 297 27.64 -1.40 -6.10
N SER A 298 27.77 -2.55 -5.44
CA SER A 298 26.69 -3.24 -4.73
C SER A 298 26.80 -3.02 -3.22
N VAL A 299 25.73 -2.51 -2.60
CA VAL A 299 25.68 -2.18 -1.17
C VAL A 299 24.32 -2.61 -0.59
N VAL A 300 24.32 -3.18 0.62
CA VAL A 300 23.09 -3.48 1.34
C VAL A 300 22.71 -2.34 2.27
N VAL A 301 21.44 -1.93 2.17
CA VAL A 301 20.84 -0.86 2.98
C VAL A 301 19.67 -1.43 3.78
N CYS A 302 19.50 -0.95 5.00
CA CYS A 302 18.30 -1.24 5.78
C CYS A 302 17.32 -0.07 5.73
N LEU A 303 16.15 -0.32 5.18
CA LEU A 303 15.02 0.59 5.11
C LEU A 303 13.99 0.29 6.18
N ILE A 304 13.08 1.24 6.45
CA ILE A 304 11.87 1.00 7.24
C ILE A 304 10.65 1.32 6.37
N GLU A 305 9.81 0.34 6.19
CA GLU A 305 8.49 0.51 5.58
C GLU A 305 7.42 0.25 6.67
N GLY A 306 6.72 1.33 7.07
CA GLY A 306 5.84 1.30 8.24
C GLY A 306 6.60 1.02 9.52
N THR A 307 6.43 -0.16 10.08
CA THR A 307 7.19 -0.65 11.24
C THR A 307 8.21 -1.75 10.88
N ARG A 308 8.27 -2.15 9.61
CA ARG A 308 9.07 -3.29 9.16
C ARG A 308 10.44 -2.87 8.64
N PRO A 309 11.55 -3.35 9.22
CA PRO A 309 12.86 -3.23 8.60
C PRO A 309 12.96 -4.14 7.39
N LEU A 310 13.53 -3.63 6.31
CA LEU A 310 13.77 -4.35 5.07
C LEU A 310 15.21 -4.14 4.60
N MET A 311 15.90 -5.23 4.27
CA MET A 311 17.19 -5.16 3.62
C MET A 311 17.00 -5.16 2.12
N VAL A 312 17.61 -4.18 1.46
CA VAL A 312 17.58 -4.06 0.00
C VAL A 312 19.00 -3.83 -0.52
N GLU A 313 19.26 -4.29 -1.73
CA GLU A 313 20.49 -4.01 -2.43
C GLU A 313 20.35 -2.70 -3.22
N VAL A 314 21.33 -1.82 -3.08
CA VAL A 314 21.52 -0.64 -3.92
C VAL A 314 22.69 -0.92 -4.85
N GLN A 315 22.44 -0.84 -6.14
CA GLN A 315 23.41 -1.05 -7.19
C GLN A 315 23.73 0.28 -7.88
N ALA A 316 24.99 0.62 -8.04
CA ALA A 316 25.42 1.77 -8.79
C ALA A 316 26.47 1.37 -9.85
N LEU A 317 26.35 1.95 -11.03
CA LEU A 317 27.34 1.85 -12.09
C LEU A 317 27.76 3.25 -12.49
N VAL A 318 29.04 3.57 -12.31
CA VAL A 318 29.65 4.84 -12.69
C VAL A 318 30.72 4.56 -13.75
N CYS A 319 30.63 5.26 -14.87
CA CYS A 319 31.59 5.13 -15.96
C CYS A 319 31.84 6.50 -16.60
N ASP A 320 32.95 6.62 -17.33
CA ASP A 320 33.30 7.85 -18.05
C ASP A 320 32.26 8.16 -19.14
N SER A 321 31.85 9.42 -19.23
CA SER A 321 30.90 9.86 -20.26
C SER A 321 31.66 10.19 -21.57
N ASN A 322 31.34 9.44 -22.63
CA ASN A 322 31.97 9.63 -23.94
C ASN A 322 31.25 10.68 -24.82
N PHE A 323 30.09 11.24 -24.36
CA PHE A 323 29.21 12.05 -25.21
C PHE A 323 29.08 13.51 -24.78
N GLY A 324 29.95 14.03 -23.91
CA GLY A 324 29.96 15.43 -23.48
C GLY A 324 28.81 15.87 -22.56
N MET A 325 27.70 15.10 -22.48
CA MET A 325 26.59 15.29 -21.53
C MET A 325 26.39 14.01 -20.71
N PRO A 326 26.76 14.01 -19.42
CA PRO A 326 26.62 12.83 -18.55
C PRO A 326 25.21 12.37 -18.44
N ARG A 327 24.98 11.08 -18.61
CA ARG A 327 23.68 10.42 -18.42
C ARG A 327 23.55 9.96 -16.98
N ARG A 328 22.40 10.23 -16.40
CA ARG A 328 22.10 9.77 -15.05
C ARG A 328 20.73 9.12 -15.05
N THR A 329 20.63 7.96 -14.42
CA THR A 329 19.38 7.21 -14.32
C THR A 329 19.23 6.67 -12.91
N ALA A 330 18.04 6.76 -12.35
CA ALA A 330 17.72 6.19 -11.05
C ALA A 330 16.44 5.34 -11.19
N ALA A 331 16.53 4.09 -10.80
CA ALA A 331 15.41 3.18 -10.69
C ALA A 331 15.20 2.84 -9.20
N GLY A 332 13.95 2.86 -8.75
CA GLY A 332 13.60 2.55 -7.37
C GLY A 332 13.81 3.70 -6.36
N THR A 333 14.39 4.84 -6.76
CA THR A 333 14.53 6.03 -5.90
C THR A 333 14.40 7.32 -6.70
N ASP A 334 14.35 8.48 -6.00
CA ASP A 334 14.21 9.79 -6.63
C ASP A 334 15.47 10.22 -7.39
N TYR A 335 15.31 10.51 -8.66
CA TYR A 335 16.39 10.97 -9.54
C TYR A 335 17.10 12.24 -9.04
N ASN A 336 16.31 13.21 -8.51
CA ASN A 336 16.89 14.48 -8.03
C ASN A 336 17.72 14.24 -6.77
N ARG A 337 17.30 13.29 -5.92
CA ARG A 337 18.07 12.91 -4.72
C ARG A 337 19.43 12.34 -5.09
N VAL A 338 19.50 11.46 -6.08
CA VAL A 338 20.77 10.90 -6.58
C VAL A 338 21.69 12.01 -7.10
N ASN A 339 21.17 12.97 -7.87
CA ASN A 339 21.93 14.12 -8.36
C ASN A 339 22.48 15.00 -7.22
N LEU A 340 21.70 15.23 -6.17
CA LEU A 340 22.14 15.96 -4.99
C LEU A 340 23.31 15.24 -4.28
N LEU A 341 23.19 13.93 -4.10
CA LEU A 341 24.24 13.12 -3.46
C LEU A 341 25.52 13.09 -4.31
N MET A 342 25.42 13.03 -5.62
CA MET A 342 26.60 13.15 -6.53
C MET A 342 27.26 14.54 -6.39
N ALA A 343 26.48 15.61 -6.28
CA ALA A 343 27.02 16.96 -6.06
C ALA A 343 27.71 17.09 -4.68
N VAL A 344 27.20 16.41 -3.65
CA VAL A 344 27.85 16.32 -2.33
C VAL A 344 29.19 15.60 -2.45
N LEU A 345 29.25 14.45 -3.13
CA LEU A 345 30.51 13.71 -3.36
C LEU A 345 31.55 14.55 -4.12
N GLU A 346 31.10 15.27 -5.13
CA GLU A 346 32.00 16.14 -5.88
C GLU A 346 32.55 17.28 -5.03
N LYS A 347 31.70 17.99 -4.31
CA LYS A 347 32.09 19.20 -3.57
C LYS A 347 32.74 18.89 -2.22
N ARG A 348 32.36 17.82 -1.53
CA ARG A 348 32.82 17.51 -0.16
C ARG A 348 33.86 16.40 -0.11
N ALA A 349 33.79 15.43 -1.02
CA ALA A 349 34.75 14.34 -1.10
C ALA A 349 35.79 14.50 -2.25
N GLY A 350 35.69 15.56 -3.04
CA GLY A 350 36.62 15.84 -4.13
C GLY A 350 36.56 14.87 -5.31
N MET A 351 35.48 14.09 -5.42
CA MET A 351 35.28 13.07 -6.45
C MET A 351 34.67 13.72 -7.70
N ARG A 352 35.42 13.75 -8.81
CA ARG A 352 34.98 14.38 -10.09
C ARG A 352 33.93 13.50 -10.79
N MET A 353 32.66 13.58 -10.34
CA MET A 353 31.55 12.84 -10.92
C MET A 353 30.74 13.63 -11.96
N SER A 354 31.04 14.91 -12.16
CA SER A 354 30.37 15.78 -13.13
C SER A 354 30.54 15.32 -14.58
N SER A 355 31.61 14.62 -14.89
CA SER A 355 31.93 14.07 -16.22
C SER A 355 31.59 12.59 -16.37
N SER A 356 31.00 11.96 -15.37
CA SER A 356 30.70 10.53 -15.39
C SER A 356 29.22 10.26 -15.59
N ASP A 357 28.92 9.24 -16.39
CA ASP A 357 27.60 8.61 -16.43
C ASP A 357 27.37 7.84 -15.14
N ALA A 358 26.16 7.90 -14.59
CA ALA A 358 25.80 7.21 -13.37
C ALA A 358 24.42 6.56 -13.50
N TYR A 359 24.38 5.27 -13.22
CA TYR A 359 23.17 4.46 -13.22
C TYR A 359 22.99 3.88 -11.82
N LEU A 360 21.81 4.09 -11.23
CA LEU A 360 21.49 3.60 -9.91
C LEU A 360 20.21 2.77 -9.98
N ASN A 361 20.23 1.64 -9.30
CA ASN A 361 19.08 0.73 -9.19
C ASN A 361 18.93 0.25 -7.75
N VAL A 362 17.74 0.36 -7.21
CA VAL A 362 17.35 -0.34 -5.98
C VAL A 362 16.78 -1.68 -6.40
N ALA A 363 17.46 -2.76 -6.04
CA ALA A 363 17.06 -4.10 -6.42
C ALA A 363 15.70 -4.48 -5.80
N GLY A 364 14.98 -5.36 -6.48
CA GLY A 364 13.70 -5.84 -5.99
C GLY A 364 12.47 -5.02 -6.43
N GLY A 365 12.61 -4.00 -7.31
CA GLY A 365 11.49 -3.25 -7.88
C GLY A 365 10.69 -2.41 -6.87
N ILE A 366 11.26 -2.12 -5.70
CA ILE A 366 10.63 -1.27 -4.67
C ILE A 366 10.96 0.20 -4.96
N LYS A 367 9.95 1.06 -4.80
CA LYS A 367 10.17 2.51 -4.79
C LYS A 367 10.43 2.98 -3.37
N VAL A 368 11.62 3.50 -3.14
CA VAL A 368 12.08 3.97 -1.83
C VAL A 368 12.22 5.48 -1.84
N SER A 369 11.57 6.12 -0.87
CA SER A 369 11.68 7.57 -0.62
C SER A 369 12.31 7.90 0.74
N GLU A 370 12.75 6.88 1.48
CA GLU A 370 13.30 7.06 2.82
C GLU A 370 14.72 7.64 2.77
N PRO A 371 15.02 8.74 3.51
CA PRO A 371 16.36 9.34 3.52
C PRO A 371 17.47 8.43 4.07
N ALA A 372 17.14 7.40 4.84
CA ALA A 372 18.11 6.42 5.33
C ALA A 372 18.88 5.69 4.21
N LEU A 373 18.36 5.71 2.97
CA LEU A 373 19.00 5.17 1.77
C LEU A 373 20.24 5.97 1.32
N ASP A 374 20.32 7.25 1.65
CA ASP A 374 21.31 8.19 1.09
C ASP A 374 22.75 7.71 1.25
N LEU A 375 23.11 7.28 2.46
CA LEU A 375 24.46 6.82 2.76
C LEU A 375 24.83 5.58 1.93
N GLY A 376 23.87 4.67 1.75
CA GLY A 376 24.05 3.50 0.88
C GLY A 376 24.24 3.88 -0.58
N ILE A 377 23.49 4.87 -1.09
CA ILE A 377 23.67 5.41 -2.44
C ILE A 377 25.06 6.02 -2.60
N VAL A 378 25.48 6.85 -1.64
CA VAL A 378 26.81 7.46 -1.62
C VAL A 378 27.90 6.38 -1.71
N ILE A 379 27.80 5.36 -0.86
CA ILE A 379 28.80 4.30 -0.82
C ILE A 379 28.76 3.42 -2.09
N ALA A 380 27.60 3.13 -2.65
CA ALA A 380 27.48 2.40 -3.91
C ALA A 380 28.11 3.17 -5.09
N LEU A 381 27.86 4.49 -5.18
CA LEU A 381 28.48 5.35 -6.19
C LEU A 381 30.02 5.39 -6.03
N VAL A 382 30.51 5.54 -4.80
CA VAL A 382 31.97 5.58 -4.52
C VAL A 382 32.61 4.23 -4.81
N SER A 383 32.00 3.13 -4.39
CA SER A 383 32.45 1.77 -4.66
C SER A 383 32.61 1.51 -6.16
N SER A 384 31.60 1.88 -6.94
CA SER A 384 31.64 1.77 -8.40
C SER A 384 32.71 2.68 -9.02
N PHE A 385 32.80 3.95 -8.59
CA PHE A 385 33.76 4.91 -9.10
C PHE A 385 35.20 4.52 -8.82
N LYS A 386 35.49 3.98 -7.63
CA LYS A 386 36.83 3.50 -7.24
C LYS A 386 37.11 2.05 -7.73
N ASN A 387 36.11 1.36 -8.28
CA ASN A 387 36.14 -0.07 -8.58
C ASN A 387 36.58 -0.94 -7.40
N LYS A 388 36.08 -0.62 -6.21
CA LYS A 388 36.32 -1.33 -4.94
C LYS A 388 35.04 -1.96 -4.41
N GLU A 389 35.12 -3.22 -4.03
CA GLU A 389 33.99 -3.92 -3.40
C GLU A 389 33.74 -3.44 -1.99
N VAL A 390 32.49 -3.50 -1.55
CA VAL A 390 32.07 -3.35 -0.16
C VAL A 390 31.84 -4.75 0.41
N ASP A 391 32.35 -5.00 1.61
CA ASP A 391 32.19 -6.31 2.25
C ASP A 391 30.72 -6.74 2.25
N SER A 392 30.46 -7.94 1.74
CA SER A 392 29.13 -8.52 1.56
C SER A 392 28.32 -8.64 2.84
N ARG A 393 28.99 -8.66 4.02
CA ARG A 393 28.36 -8.72 5.35
C ARG A 393 28.20 -7.34 5.99
N THR A 394 28.35 -6.26 5.24
CA THR A 394 28.16 -4.90 5.71
C THR A 394 26.79 -4.39 5.31
N VAL A 395 26.06 -3.83 6.27
CA VAL A 395 24.82 -3.07 6.04
C VAL A 395 25.06 -1.59 6.34
N ILE A 396 24.46 -0.71 5.54
CA ILE A 396 24.68 0.73 5.62
C ILE A 396 23.34 1.44 5.69
N PHE A 397 23.20 2.45 6.54
CA PHE A 397 22.06 3.36 6.51
C PHE A 397 22.39 4.70 7.15
N GLY A 398 21.78 5.78 6.62
CA GLY A 398 21.95 7.13 7.15
C GLY A 398 21.45 8.17 6.15
N GLU A 399 20.93 9.30 6.65
CA GLU A 399 20.61 10.44 5.82
C GLU A 399 21.89 11.27 5.58
N VAL A 400 22.04 11.79 4.37
CA VAL A 400 23.19 12.63 4.01
C VAL A 400 22.72 14.04 3.70
N GLY A 401 23.25 15.03 4.45
CA GLY A 401 22.99 16.43 4.20
C GLY A 401 23.92 17.05 3.16
N LEU A 402 23.58 18.27 2.69
CA LEU A 402 24.32 18.97 1.63
C LEU A 402 25.73 19.42 2.04
N SER A 403 26.04 19.47 3.35
CA SER A 403 27.38 19.73 3.85
C SER A 403 28.25 18.47 3.90
N GLY A 404 27.67 17.30 3.59
CA GLY A 404 28.31 16.00 3.71
C GLY A 404 28.20 15.38 5.10
N GLU A 405 27.43 15.99 5.99
CA GLU A 405 27.13 15.44 7.31
C GLU A 405 26.21 14.22 7.22
N VAL A 406 26.39 13.24 8.10
CA VAL A 406 25.53 12.07 8.23
C VAL A 406 24.60 12.25 9.42
N ARG A 407 23.30 12.29 9.14
CA ARG A 407 22.22 12.59 10.08
C ARG A 407 21.55 11.33 10.62
N ALA A 408 21.00 11.48 11.82
CA ALA A 408 20.24 10.42 12.48
C ALA A 408 19.03 9.96 11.64
N VAL A 409 18.74 8.67 11.71
CA VAL A 409 17.56 8.05 11.13
C VAL A 409 16.68 7.44 12.21
N THR A 410 15.40 7.26 11.91
CA THR A 410 14.44 6.66 12.82
C THR A 410 14.69 5.15 12.97
N GLN A 411 14.30 4.59 14.12
CA GLN A 411 14.26 3.14 14.37
C GLN A 411 15.62 2.43 14.15
N ALA A 412 16.73 3.11 14.44
CA ALA A 412 18.09 2.56 14.23
C ALA A 412 18.29 1.19 14.93
N GLN A 413 17.74 0.99 16.15
CA GLN A 413 17.81 -0.31 16.85
C GLN A 413 17.14 -1.43 16.05
N GLN A 414 15.99 -1.18 15.43
CA GLN A 414 15.27 -2.21 14.66
C GLN A 414 16.05 -2.59 13.39
N ARG A 415 16.69 -1.63 12.73
CA ARG A 415 17.55 -1.85 11.56
C ARG A 415 18.73 -2.74 11.93
N VAL A 416 19.39 -2.48 13.06
CA VAL A 416 20.48 -3.30 13.56
C VAL A 416 20.01 -4.70 13.94
N ASN A 417 18.85 -4.82 14.59
CA ASN A 417 18.30 -6.13 14.93
C ASN A 417 18.02 -6.99 13.68
N GLU A 418 17.49 -6.41 12.63
CA GLU A 418 17.26 -7.12 11.36
C GLU A 418 18.59 -7.51 10.70
N ALA A 419 19.60 -6.62 10.73
CA ALA A 419 20.93 -6.94 10.24
C ALA A 419 21.54 -8.16 10.97
N VAL A 420 21.44 -8.18 12.29
CA VAL A 420 21.92 -9.32 13.11
C VAL A 420 21.16 -10.62 12.76
N LYS A 421 19.83 -10.52 12.61
CA LYS A 421 18.98 -11.67 12.27
C LYS A 421 19.37 -12.31 10.93
N LEU A 422 19.78 -11.48 9.97
CA LEU A 422 20.20 -11.90 8.62
C LEU A 422 21.70 -12.25 8.51
N GLY A 423 22.44 -12.20 9.63
CA GLY A 423 23.84 -12.61 9.69
C GLY A 423 24.86 -11.58 9.20
N PHE A 424 24.48 -10.29 9.12
CA PHE A 424 25.43 -9.21 8.86
C PHE A 424 26.35 -9.03 10.09
N THR A 425 27.63 -8.77 9.79
CA THR A 425 28.67 -8.65 10.83
C THR A 425 29.10 -7.20 11.07
N THR A 426 28.81 -6.30 10.13
CA THR A 426 29.18 -4.88 10.21
C THR A 426 27.99 -4.00 9.88
N CYS A 427 27.82 -2.91 10.62
CA CYS A 427 26.81 -1.90 10.35
C CYS A 427 27.43 -0.50 10.38
N ILE A 428 27.39 0.21 9.25
CA ILE A 428 27.82 1.60 9.13
C ILE A 428 26.59 2.48 9.28
N LEU A 429 26.57 3.36 10.27
CA LEU A 429 25.41 4.15 10.64
C LEU A 429 25.79 5.53 11.18
N PRO A 430 24.84 6.49 11.30
CA PRO A 430 25.12 7.79 11.87
C PRO A 430 25.60 7.66 13.33
N TYR A 431 26.70 8.32 13.69
CA TYR A 431 27.28 8.31 15.05
C TYR A 431 26.25 8.64 16.13
N VAL A 432 25.37 9.60 15.84
CA VAL A 432 24.31 10.04 16.77
C VAL A 432 23.38 8.88 17.15
N CYS A 433 23.16 7.91 16.26
CA CYS A 433 22.29 6.76 16.51
C CYS A 433 22.88 5.75 17.48
N LEU A 434 24.23 5.70 17.64
CA LEU A 434 24.89 4.74 18.54
C LEU A 434 24.42 4.87 20.00
N LYS A 435 24.10 6.08 20.45
CA LYS A 435 23.64 6.35 21.83
C LYS A 435 22.34 5.61 22.19
N ASN A 436 21.53 5.30 21.18
CA ASN A 436 20.20 4.72 21.34
C ASN A 436 20.13 3.24 20.96
N ILE A 437 21.29 2.64 20.60
CA ILE A 437 21.39 1.24 20.21
C ILE A 437 21.99 0.43 21.36
N LYS A 438 21.31 -0.63 21.74
CA LYS A 438 21.86 -1.60 22.71
C LYS A 438 23.00 -2.37 22.05
N ASN A 439 24.14 -2.40 22.71
CA ASN A 439 25.31 -3.16 22.24
C ASN A 439 24.91 -4.62 21.98
N ASN A 440 25.38 -5.14 20.86
CA ASN A 440 25.18 -6.53 20.47
C ASN A 440 26.52 -7.06 19.93
N ASP A 441 27.12 -8.03 20.63
CA ASP A 441 28.42 -8.60 20.31
C ASP A 441 28.47 -9.34 18.95
N LYS A 442 27.30 -9.52 18.31
CA LYS A 442 27.19 -10.21 17.03
C LYS A 442 27.43 -9.30 15.82
N ILE A 443 27.47 -7.98 15.99
CA ILE A 443 27.63 -7.02 14.91
C ILE A 443 28.53 -5.85 15.33
N ASN A 444 29.50 -5.52 14.49
CA ASN A 444 30.36 -4.36 14.69
C ASN A 444 29.63 -3.09 14.23
N LEU A 445 29.39 -2.13 15.13
CA LEU A 445 28.73 -0.87 14.85
C LEU A 445 29.76 0.23 14.62
N ILE A 446 29.81 0.76 13.41
CA ILE A 446 30.71 1.84 13.02
C ILE A 446 29.89 3.13 12.84
N GLY A 447 30.00 4.03 13.82
CA GLY A 447 29.33 5.32 13.79
C GLY A 447 30.15 6.35 13.05
N ILE A 448 29.54 7.04 12.09
CA ILE A 448 30.20 8.05 11.24
C ILE A 448 29.51 9.41 11.38
N HIS A 449 30.26 10.52 11.18
CA HIS A 449 29.77 11.89 11.26
C HIS A 449 29.56 12.50 9.86
N ASN A 450 30.34 12.08 8.88
CA ASN A 450 30.34 12.64 7.55
C ASN A 450 30.66 11.59 6.47
N VAL A 451 30.44 11.95 5.21
CA VAL A 451 30.63 11.04 4.07
C VAL A 451 32.09 10.63 3.86
N ASN A 452 33.08 11.48 4.24
CA ASN A 452 34.49 11.12 4.07
C ASN A 452 34.85 9.95 4.99
N GLU A 453 34.42 9.96 6.25
CA GLU A 453 34.62 8.83 7.17
C GLU A 453 34.05 7.52 6.62
N ALA A 454 32.89 7.58 5.94
CA ALA A 454 32.33 6.41 5.30
C ALA A 454 33.14 5.93 4.08
N ILE A 455 33.69 6.86 3.28
CA ILE A 455 34.49 6.59 2.10
C ILE A 455 35.84 5.95 2.46
N ASP A 456 36.38 6.29 3.63
CA ASP A 456 37.68 5.75 4.12
C ASP A 456 37.53 4.29 4.61
N LEU A 457 36.31 3.82 4.86
CA LEU A 457 36.02 2.43 5.26
C LEU A 457 35.96 1.44 4.08
N ILE A 458 36.03 1.96 2.82
CA ILE A 458 35.90 1.16 1.60
C ILE A 458 37.26 0.94 0.91
#